data_3121b1d6416ab4432c3f752d4ea2dfa2
#
_entry.id   3121b1d6416ab4432c3f752d4ea2dfa2
#
_cell.length_a   1.000
_cell.length_b   1.000
_cell.length_c   1.000
_cell.angle_alpha   90.00
_cell.angle_beta   90.00
_cell.angle_gamma   90.00
#
_symmetry.space_group_name_H-M   'P 1'
#
loop_
_entity.id
_entity.type
_entity.pdbx_description
1 polymer ?
#
loop_
_entity_poly.entity_id
_entity_poly.type
_entity_poly.pdbx_seq_one_letter_code
_entity_poly.pdbx_strand_id
1 'polypeptide(L)'
;FYAGYTFQNLPLILEGGAFNGSGLTNQKNYWTKEFNFSVKAQAPLPCGLTLQASVQKISPNSVNTYLYDGGITFQSGRFTLEAEYLRKHYTKGAFANVNAWDAFVCYDQPLPKVFRKLSFLCRYDRMDNHSDGTLGDDGKLKLTDASRQRVTGGITLSLAKKMDADIRLNYEKYFYDDITLAKASERDKAVVELVVHF
;
A
#
# COMPACT_ATOMS: atom_id res chain seq x y z
N PHE A 1 -22.35 2.23 -2.39
CA PHE A 1 -22.80 0.85 -2.27
C PHE A 1 -21.59 -0.07 -2.28
N TYR A 2 -21.53 -1.03 -1.34
CA TYR A 2 -20.48 -2.03 -1.24
C TYR A 2 -21.08 -3.38 -0.85
N ALA A 3 -20.61 -4.46 -1.46
CA ALA A 3 -21.05 -5.82 -1.17
C ALA A 3 -19.86 -6.79 -1.25
N GLY A 4 -19.91 -7.85 -0.46
CA GLY A 4 -18.93 -8.92 -0.50
C GLY A 4 -19.63 -10.29 -0.43
N TYR A 5 -18.99 -11.28 -1.03
CA TYR A 5 -19.46 -12.66 -1.02
C TYR A 5 -18.30 -13.64 -0.79
N THR A 6 -18.46 -14.51 0.19
CA THR A 6 -17.53 -15.61 0.48
C THR A 6 -18.11 -16.92 -0.03
N PHE A 7 -17.41 -17.58 -0.92
CA PHE A 7 -17.80 -18.86 -1.48
C PHE A 7 -17.60 -19.97 -0.45
N GLN A 8 -18.64 -20.79 -0.23
CA GLN A 8 -18.57 -21.86 0.78
C GLN A 8 -17.67 -23.04 0.36
N ASN A 9 -17.63 -23.34 -0.94
CA ASN A 9 -16.94 -24.51 -1.49
C ASN A 9 -15.64 -24.19 -2.23
N LEU A 10 -15.28 -22.90 -2.29
CA LEU A 10 -14.06 -22.42 -2.94
C LEU A 10 -13.35 -21.46 -1.99
N PRO A 11 -12.02 -21.49 -1.91
CA PRO A 11 -11.26 -20.51 -1.15
C PRO A 11 -11.25 -19.17 -1.90
N LEU A 12 -12.41 -18.54 -2.06
CA LEU A 12 -12.58 -17.31 -2.82
C LEU A 12 -13.54 -16.36 -2.10
N ILE A 13 -13.09 -15.12 -1.96
CA ILE A 13 -13.86 -14.00 -1.46
C ILE A 13 -13.87 -12.95 -2.58
N LEU A 14 -15.07 -12.51 -2.97
CA LEU A 14 -15.25 -11.41 -3.90
C LEU A 14 -15.88 -10.22 -3.18
N GLU A 15 -15.33 -9.06 -3.41
CA GLU A 15 -15.82 -7.81 -2.86
C GLU A 15 -15.93 -6.77 -3.97
N GLY A 16 -16.96 -5.94 -3.91
CA GLY A 16 -17.12 -4.90 -4.91
C GLY A 16 -18.00 -3.76 -4.43
N GLY A 17 -17.75 -2.59 -4.97
CA GLY A 17 -18.53 -1.41 -4.64
C GLY A 17 -18.51 -0.37 -5.72
N ALA A 18 -19.57 0.45 -5.71
CA ALA A 18 -19.70 1.66 -6.50
C ALA A 18 -19.73 2.86 -5.55
N PHE A 19 -18.98 3.87 -5.88
CA PHE A 19 -18.77 5.05 -5.05
C PHE A 19 -18.97 6.31 -5.89
N ASN A 20 -19.34 7.41 -5.24
CA ASN A 20 -19.31 8.73 -5.83
C ASN A 20 -18.25 9.58 -5.12
N GLY A 21 -17.74 10.58 -5.82
CA GLY A 21 -16.76 11.51 -5.28
C GLY A 21 -15.31 11.12 -5.50
N SER A 22 -14.42 11.98 -5.08
CA SER A 22 -12.97 11.90 -5.29
C SER A 22 -12.18 11.31 -4.12
N GLY A 23 -12.85 10.61 -3.21
CA GLY A 23 -12.27 9.94 -2.04
C GLY A 23 -12.46 10.70 -0.72
N LEU A 24 -12.05 10.08 0.37
CA LEU A 24 -12.27 10.56 1.74
C LEU A 24 -11.57 11.90 2.05
N THR A 25 -10.44 12.16 1.42
CA THR A 25 -9.63 13.35 1.69
C THR A 25 -10.10 14.61 0.95
N ASN A 26 -10.93 14.46 -0.08
CA ASN A 26 -11.43 15.57 -0.89
C ASN A 26 -12.96 15.62 -0.90
N GLN A 27 -13.56 15.70 0.25
CA GLN A 27 -15.00 15.66 0.45
C GLN A 27 -15.77 16.85 -0.12
N LYS A 28 -15.09 17.90 -0.56
CA LYS A 28 -15.72 19.06 -1.22
C LYS A 28 -16.22 18.75 -2.64
N ASN A 29 -15.72 17.69 -3.26
CA ASN A 29 -16.06 17.29 -4.63
C ASN A 29 -16.79 15.93 -4.65
N TYR A 30 -17.92 15.84 -3.94
CA TYR A 30 -18.69 14.61 -3.81
C TYR A 30 -19.25 14.04 -5.12
N TRP A 31 -19.51 14.90 -6.08
CA TRP A 31 -20.18 14.52 -7.31
C TRP A 31 -19.22 14.60 -8.47
N THR A 32 -18.65 13.48 -8.85
CA THR A 32 -17.99 13.33 -10.15
C THR A 32 -19.03 12.98 -11.20
N LYS A 33 -18.79 13.37 -12.46
CA LYS A 33 -19.70 13.04 -13.57
C LYS A 33 -19.84 11.56 -13.83
N GLU A 34 -18.92 10.74 -13.30
CA GLU A 34 -18.86 9.31 -13.50
C GLU A 34 -18.74 8.58 -12.17
N PHE A 35 -19.25 7.35 -12.14
CA PHE A 35 -19.11 6.50 -10.98
C PHE A 35 -17.68 5.98 -10.82
N ASN A 36 -17.22 5.92 -9.58
CA ASN A 36 -16.05 5.17 -9.19
C ASN A 36 -16.50 3.76 -8.80
N PHE A 37 -15.68 2.77 -9.08
CA PHE A 37 -15.92 1.41 -8.63
C PHE A 37 -14.64 0.74 -8.17
N SER A 38 -14.79 -0.28 -7.34
CA SER A 38 -13.72 -1.18 -6.95
C SER A 38 -14.24 -2.61 -6.93
N VAL A 39 -13.44 -3.53 -7.44
CA VAL A 39 -13.68 -4.98 -7.35
C VAL A 39 -12.41 -5.63 -6.86
N LYS A 40 -12.52 -6.49 -5.86
CA LYS A 40 -11.41 -7.23 -5.26
C LYS A 40 -11.75 -8.71 -5.17
N ALA A 41 -10.79 -9.54 -5.50
CA ALA A 41 -10.83 -10.98 -5.29
C ALA A 41 -9.71 -11.38 -4.34
N GLN A 42 -10.00 -12.26 -3.38
CA GLN A 42 -9.03 -12.85 -2.48
C GLN A 42 -9.21 -14.36 -2.46
N ALA A 43 -8.11 -15.09 -2.51
CA ALA A 43 -8.07 -16.54 -2.42
C ALA A 43 -7.18 -16.96 -1.25
N PRO A 44 -7.73 -17.18 -0.04
CA PRO A 44 -7.01 -17.80 1.05
C PRO A 44 -6.82 -19.29 0.76
N LEU A 45 -5.57 -19.67 0.55
CA LEU A 45 -5.16 -21.03 0.22
C LEU A 45 -4.66 -21.78 1.47
N PRO A 46 -4.61 -23.12 1.45
CA PRO A 46 -3.93 -23.88 2.49
C PRO A 46 -2.50 -23.41 2.73
N CYS A 47 -1.90 -23.78 3.85
CA CYS A 47 -0.53 -23.42 4.25
C CYS A 47 -0.26 -21.92 4.52
N GLY A 48 -1.29 -21.10 4.74
CA GLY A 48 -1.13 -19.70 5.11
C GLY A 48 -0.83 -18.76 3.94
N LEU A 49 -1.08 -19.20 2.72
CA LEU A 49 -0.95 -18.42 1.50
C LEU A 49 -2.28 -17.71 1.17
N THR A 50 -2.24 -16.42 0.86
CA THR A 50 -3.38 -15.67 0.32
C THR A 50 -2.95 -14.96 -0.95
N LEU A 51 -3.70 -15.15 -2.01
CA LEU A 51 -3.57 -14.39 -3.25
C LEU A 51 -4.66 -13.31 -3.28
N GLN A 52 -4.33 -12.15 -3.82
CA GLN A 52 -5.31 -11.09 -4.05
C GLN A 52 -5.10 -10.42 -5.39
N ALA A 53 -6.20 -9.95 -5.96
CA ALA A 53 -6.17 -9.07 -7.13
C ALA A 53 -7.32 -8.07 -7.03
N SER A 54 -7.11 -6.85 -7.49
CA SER A 54 -8.18 -5.86 -7.56
C SER A 54 -8.09 -4.98 -8.80
N VAL A 55 -9.23 -4.39 -9.12
CA VAL A 55 -9.34 -3.30 -10.08
C VAL A 55 -10.19 -2.19 -9.48
N GLN A 56 -9.70 -0.97 -9.60
CA GLN A 56 -10.42 0.23 -9.17
C GLN A 56 -10.43 1.28 -10.28
N LYS A 57 -11.59 1.87 -10.53
CA LYS A 57 -11.72 3.07 -11.35
C LYS A 57 -11.94 4.26 -10.44
N ILE A 58 -11.15 5.31 -10.64
CA ILE A 58 -11.29 6.61 -9.99
C ILE A 58 -11.53 7.64 -11.08
N SER A 59 -12.59 8.40 -10.94
CA SER A 59 -13.00 9.43 -11.91
C SER A 59 -12.94 10.83 -11.26
N PRO A 60 -11.74 11.40 -11.09
CA PRO A 60 -11.62 12.79 -10.68
C PRO A 60 -12.08 13.70 -11.82
N ASN A 61 -12.28 14.98 -11.53
CA ASN A 61 -12.83 15.93 -12.51
C ASN A 61 -11.95 16.12 -13.76
N SER A 62 -10.67 15.71 -13.72
CA SER A 62 -9.71 15.93 -14.81
C SER A 62 -9.52 14.72 -15.72
N VAL A 63 -9.04 13.60 -15.17
CA VAL A 63 -8.64 12.41 -15.92
C VAL A 63 -9.05 11.16 -15.17
N ASN A 64 -9.76 10.25 -15.85
CA ASN A 64 -10.09 8.96 -15.26
C ASN A 64 -8.83 8.10 -15.10
N THR A 65 -8.71 7.42 -13.97
CA THR A 65 -7.63 6.51 -13.68
C THR A 65 -8.14 5.12 -13.34
N TYR A 66 -7.41 4.11 -13.78
CA TYR A 66 -7.61 2.73 -13.39
C TYR A 66 -6.41 2.26 -12.59
N LEU A 67 -6.69 1.65 -11.45
CA LEU A 67 -5.70 0.97 -10.61
C LEU A 67 -5.93 -0.52 -10.74
N TYR A 68 -4.87 -1.25 -11.03
CA TYR A 68 -4.84 -2.71 -11.04
C TYR A 68 -3.83 -3.12 -9.99
N ASP A 69 -4.19 -3.98 -9.08
CA ASP A 69 -3.24 -4.56 -8.15
C ASP A 69 -3.30 -6.09 -8.15
N GLY A 70 -2.19 -6.69 -7.77
CA GLY A 70 -2.08 -8.11 -7.50
C GLY A 70 -1.08 -8.34 -6.39
N GLY A 71 -1.45 -9.14 -5.41
CA GLY A 71 -0.65 -9.35 -4.22
C GLY A 71 -0.67 -10.80 -3.75
N ILE A 72 0.33 -11.10 -2.95
CA ILE A 72 0.52 -12.37 -2.28
C ILE A 72 0.90 -12.11 -0.83
N THR A 73 0.23 -12.78 0.10
CA THR A 73 0.60 -12.82 1.50
C THR A 73 0.84 -14.27 1.90
N PHE A 74 1.95 -14.52 2.56
CA PHE A 74 2.28 -15.82 3.10
C PHE A 74 2.61 -15.68 4.59
N GLN A 75 1.92 -16.47 5.41
CA GLN A 75 2.16 -16.51 6.84
C GLN A 75 2.34 -17.95 7.31
N SER A 76 3.50 -18.27 7.85
CA SER A 76 3.79 -19.59 8.36
C SER A 76 4.70 -19.53 9.58
N GLY A 77 4.19 -20.00 10.71
CA GLY A 77 4.92 -20.02 11.97
C GLY A 77 5.36 -18.62 12.40
N ARG A 78 6.65 -18.32 12.25
CA ARG A 78 7.27 -17.04 12.65
C ARG A 78 7.52 -16.09 11.50
N PHE A 79 7.23 -16.51 10.27
CA PHE A 79 7.48 -15.74 9.07
C PHE A 79 6.19 -15.16 8.51
N THR A 80 6.24 -13.89 8.16
CA THR A 80 5.24 -13.22 7.32
C THR A 80 5.96 -12.63 6.12
N LEU A 81 5.47 -12.93 4.93
CA LEU A 81 5.92 -12.36 3.68
C LEU A 81 4.72 -11.77 2.96
N GLU A 82 4.90 -10.59 2.41
CA GLU A 82 3.91 -9.93 1.57
C GLU A 82 4.61 -9.31 0.37
N ALA A 83 3.98 -9.41 -0.79
CA ALA A 83 4.42 -8.68 -1.98
C ALA A 83 3.19 -8.23 -2.77
N GLU A 84 3.24 -7.02 -3.28
CA GLU A 84 2.17 -6.40 -4.05
C GLU A 84 2.75 -5.68 -5.28
N TYR A 85 2.04 -5.78 -6.38
CA TYR A 85 2.26 -5.00 -7.59
C TYR A 85 1.04 -4.17 -7.89
N LEU A 86 1.24 -2.89 -8.14
CA LEU A 86 0.19 -1.94 -8.51
C LEU A 86 0.54 -1.28 -9.84
N ARG A 87 -0.45 -1.19 -10.73
CA ARG A 87 -0.37 -0.42 -11.96
C ARG A 87 -1.48 0.62 -12.02
N LYS A 88 -1.10 1.89 -12.16
CA LYS A 88 -2.01 3.01 -12.39
C LYS A 88 -1.98 3.39 -13.85
N HIS A 89 -3.14 3.37 -14.49
CA HIS A 89 -3.36 3.75 -15.87
C HIS A 89 -4.18 5.02 -15.96
N TYR A 90 -3.70 6.01 -16.70
CA TYR A 90 -4.42 7.25 -16.97
C TYR A 90 -5.06 7.19 -18.33
N THR A 91 -6.37 7.52 -18.41
CA THR A 91 -7.08 7.55 -19.70
C THR A 91 -6.62 8.68 -20.60
N LYS A 92 -6.92 8.58 -21.89
CA LYS A 92 -6.62 9.60 -22.92
C LYS A 92 -5.12 9.91 -23.07
N GLY A 93 -4.23 9.04 -22.61
CA GLY A 93 -2.78 9.30 -22.68
C GLY A 93 -2.33 10.53 -21.89
N ALA A 94 -3.10 10.92 -20.86
CA ALA A 94 -2.82 12.12 -20.07
C ALA A 94 -1.51 12.03 -19.26
N PHE A 95 -1.06 10.81 -18.96
CA PHE A 95 0.22 10.51 -18.34
C PHE A 95 0.66 9.08 -18.68
N ALA A 96 1.96 8.81 -18.53
CA ALA A 96 2.48 7.45 -18.65
C ALA A 96 1.89 6.53 -17.56
N ASN A 97 1.83 5.22 -17.83
CA ASN A 97 1.45 4.26 -16.80
C ASN A 97 2.48 4.29 -15.66
N VAL A 98 1.99 4.21 -14.45
CA VAL A 98 2.82 4.17 -13.24
C VAL A 98 2.75 2.77 -12.66
N ASN A 99 3.90 2.17 -12.41
CA ASN A 99 4.00 0.90 -11.72
C ASN A 99 4.58 1.12 -10.34
N ALA A 100 4.09 0.36 -9.37
CA ALA A 100 4.64 0.32 -8.03
C ALA A 100 4.78 -1.14 -7.57
N TRP A 101 5.79 -1.39 -6.76
CA TRP A 101 6.09 -2.66 -6.14
C TRP A 101 6.31 -2.44 -4.66
N ASP A 102 5.78 -3.33 -3.88
CA ASP A 102 6.03 -3.41 -2.45
C ASP A 102 6.30 -4.88 -2.10
N ALA A 103 7.29 -5.12 -1.27
CA ALA A 103 7.53 -6.43 -0.71
C ALA A 103 8.15 -6.31 0.67
N PHE A 104 7.66 -7.07 1.63
CA PHE A 104 8.32 -7.19 2.92
C PHE A 104 8.37 -8.62 3.43
N VAL A 105 9.34 -8.86 4.30
CA VAL A 105 9.47 -10.05 5.12
C VAL A 105 9.61 -9.65 6.57
N CYS A 106 8.87 -10.33 7.43
CA CYS A 106 8.97 -10.19 8.87
C CYS A 106 9.26 -11.56 9.51
N TYR A 107 10.17 -11.57 10.47
CA TYR A 107 10.47 -12.74 11.29
C TYR A 107 10.24 -12.41 12.75
N ASP A 108 9.39 -13.18 13.42
CA ASP A 108 9.03 -13.03 14.82
C ASP A 108 9.80 -14.05 15.68
N GLN A 109 10.72 -13.57 16.51
CA GLN A 109 11.40 -14.37 17.52
C GLN A 109 10.69 -14.22 18.87
N PRO A 110 10.02 -15.26 19.40
CA PRO A 110 9.48 -15.23 20.74
C PRO A 110 10.58 -15.03 21.78
N LEU A 111 10.32 -14.19 22.77
CA LEU A 111 11.22 -13.93 23.88
C LEU A 111 10.62 -14.42 25.21
N PRO A 112 11.44 -14.92 26.13
CA PRO A 112 10.97 -15.33 27.46
C PRO A 112 10.82 -14.14 28.42
N LYS A 113 9.93 -14.30 29.41
CA LYS A 113 9.78 -13.46 30.63
C LYS A 113 9.17 -12.07 30.39
N VAL A 114 10.01 -11.04 30.26
CA VAL A 114 9.59 -9.62 30.28
C VAL A 114 9.09 -9.16 28.92
N PHE A 115 9.62 -9.68 27.86
CA PHE A 115 9.26 -9.35 26.48
C PHE A 115 8.42 -10.45 25.84
N ARG A 116 7.51 -10.06 24.94
CA ARG A 116 6.68 -11.01 24.21
C ARG A 116 7.42 -11.58 23.00
N LYS A 117 7.97 -10.68 22.17
CA LYS A 117 8.71 -11.04 20.96
C LYS A 117 9.64 -9.92 20.50
N LEU A 118 10.60 -10.32 19.69
CA LEU A 118 11.44 -9.45 18.88
C LEU A 118 11.13 -9.75 17.40
N SER A 119 10.70 -8.74 16.66
CA SER A 119 10.39 -8.86 15.23
C SER A 119 11.45 -8.14 14.42
N PHE A 120 11.88 -8.78 13.33
CA PHE A 120 12.80 -8.21 12.34
C PHE A 120 12.02 -7.97 11.06
N LEU A 121 12.11 -6.76 10.50
CA LEU A 121 11.46 -6.35 9.27
C LEU A 121 12.51 -5.99 8.22
N CYS A 122 12.32 -6.49 7.01
CA CYS A 122 12.97 -5.96 5.81
C CYS A 122 11.90 -5.68 4.77
N ARG A 123 11.89 -4.48 4.18
CA ARG A 123 10.92 -4.03 3.19
C ARG A 123 11.61 -3.34 2.03
N TYR A 124 11.12 -3.59 0.83
CA TYR A 124 11.51 -2.91 -0.40
C TYR A 124 10.27 -2.34 -1.09
N ASP A 125 10.33 -1.07 -1.47
CA ASP A 125 9.30 -0.38 -2.23
C ASP A 125 9.93 0.26 -3.48
N ARG A 126 9.20 0.24 -4.58
CA ARG A 126 9.54 0.97 -5.79
C ARG A 126 8.29 1.58 -6.40
N MET A 127 8.42 2.81 -6.91
CA MET A 127 7.37 3.48 -7.65
C MET A 127 7.96 4.27 -8.81
N ASP A 128 7.33 4.19 -9.97
CA ASP A 128 7.67 4.99 -11.15
C ASP A 128 7.28 6.47 -10.95
N ASN A 129 7.74 7.32 -11.86
CA ASN A 129 7.31 8.71 -11.95
C ASN A 129 5.79 8.82 -11.97
N HIS A 130 5.21 9.71 -11.16
CA HIS A 130 3.76 9.89 -11.12
C HIS A 130 3.33 11.36 -10.95
N SER A 131 2.02 11.57 -11.09
CA SER A 131 1.36 12.86 -10.97
C SER A 131 0.33 12.84 -9.84
N ASP A 132 0.24 13.95 -9.11
CA ASP A 132 -0.82 14.21 -8.14
C ASP A 132 -2.17 14.59 -8.77
N GLY A 133 -2.22 14.70 -10.11
CA GLY A 133 -3.42 15.11 -10.86
C GLY A 133 -3.39 16.55 -11.33
N THR A 134 -2.33 17.31 -11.07
CA THR A 134 -2.15 18.68 -11.57
C THR A 134 -2.02 18.68 -13.08
N LEU A 135 -2.86 19.46 -13.77
CA LEU A 135 -2.79 19.65 -15.20
C LEU A 135 -1.72 20.66 -15.60
N GLY A 136 -1.03 20.37 -16.69
CA GLY A 136 -0.16 21.30 -17.39
C GLY A 136 -0.91 22.15 -18.40
N ASP A 137 -0.22 23.14 -18.95
CA ASP A 137 -0.78 24.04 -19.95
C ASP A 137 -1.09 23.33 -21.30
N ASP A 138 -0.43 22.19 -21.53
CA ASP A 138 -0.65 21.28 -22.67
C ASP A 138 -1.83 20.31 -22.48
N GLY A 139 -2.56 20.41 -21.36
CA GLY A 139 -3.68 19.53 -21.02
C GLY A 139 -3.26 18.14 -20.53
N LYS A 140 -1.96 17.87 -20.40
CA LYS A 140 -1.42 16.65 -19.80
C LYS A 140 -1.17 16.85 -18.31
N LEU A 141 -1.04 15.74 -17.58
CA LEU A 141 -0.70 15.80 -16.16
C LEU A 141 0.79 16.09 -15.99
N LYS A 142 1.10 16.97 -15.05
CA LYS A 142 2.49 17.29 -14.68
C LYS A 142 3.11 16.15 -13.89
N LEU A 143 4.41 15.91 -14.10
CA LEU A 143 5.22 15.10 -13.20
C LEU A 143 5.39 15.86 -11.89
N THR A 144 4.89 15.31 -10.78
CA THR A 144 4.98 15.94 -9.44
C THR A 144 5.76 15.11 -8.45
N ASP A 145 5.97 13.83 -8.76
CA ASP A 145 6.73 12.90 -7.93
C ASP A 145 7.67 12.06 -8.80
N ALA A 146 8.97 12.10 -8.47
CA ALA A 146 9.98 11.31 -9.16
C ALA A 146 9.91 9.83 -8.80
N SER A 147 10.33 8.99 -9.75
CA SER A 147 10.60 7.58 -9.53
C SER A 147 11.54 7.41 -8.35
N ARG A 148 11.18 6.50 -7.46
CA ARG A 148 11.96 6.22 -6.26
C ARG A 148 11.92 4.76 -5.87
N GLN A 149 12.95 4.37 -5.15
CA GLN A 149 13.04 3.11 -4.44
C GLN A 149 13.29 3.39 -2.97
N ARG A 150 12.79 2.52 -2.09
CA ARG A 150 13.04 2.58 -0.67
C ARG A 150 13.37 1.19 -0.15
N VAL A 151 14.40 1.11 0.67
CA VAL A 151 14.72 -0.06 1.48
C VAL A 151 14.53 0.32 2.94
N THR A 152 13.75 -0.48 3.66
CA THR A 152 13.52 -0.30 5.10
C THR A 152 14.01 -1.52 5.85
N GLY A 153 14.87 -1.32 6.84
CA GLY A 153 15.21 -2.33 7.85
C GLY A 153 14.64 -1.92 9.19
N GLY A 154 14.05 -2.86 9.91
CA GLY A 154 13.37 -2.55 11.16
C GLY A 154 13.47 -3.63 12.22
N ILE A 155 13.40 -3.20 13.48
CA ILE A 155 13.32 -4.05 14.65
C ILE A 155 12.16 -3.57 15.52
N THR A 156 11.29 -4.49 15.95
CA THR A 156 10.20 -4.21 16.90
C THR A 156 10.35 -5.08 18.12
N LEU A 157 10.43 -4.46 19.29
CA LEU A 157 10.41 -5.13 20.58
C LEU A 157 9.03 -4.99 21.20
N SER A 158 8.30 -6.10 21.30
CA SER A 158 6.99 -6.15 21.95
C SER A 158 7.16 -6.42 23.43
N LEU A 159 6.62 -5.50 24.25
CA LEU A 159 6.68 -5.61 25.71
C LEU A 159 5.74 -6.69 26.24
N ALA A 160 5.92 -7.06 27.49
CA ALA A 160 5.22 -8.19 28.09
C ALA A 160 3.74 -7.89 28.41
N LYS A 161 3.03 -8.97 28.67
CA LYS A 161 1.60 -9.15 28.89
C LYS A 161 0.82 -8.14 29.76
N LYS A 162 1.48 -7.28 30.53
CA LYS A 162 0.81 -6.26 31.38
C LYS A 162 0.72 -4.88 30.73
N MET A 163 1.54 -4.62 29.74
CA MET A 163 1.53 -3.38 28.96
C MET A 163 1.60 -3.78 27.50
N ASP A 164 0.50 -3.64 26.77
CA ASP A 164 0.49 -3.91 25.33
C ASP A 164 1.14 -2.74 24.59
N ALA A 165 2.46 -2.79 24.46
CA ALA A 165 3.24 -1.75 23.85
C ALA A 165 4.38 -2.33 23.01
N ASP A 166 4.66 -1.66 21.92
CA ASP A 166 5.76 -1.97 21.02
C ASP A 166 6.75 -0.80 20.96
N ILE A 167 8.04 -1.10 21.03
CA ILE A 167 9.11 -0.17 20.70
C ILE A 167 9.61 -0.55 19.31
N ARG A 168 9.55 0.36 18.35
CA ARG A 168 9.95 0.16 16.96
C ARG A 168 11.12 1.05 16.60
N LEU A 169 12.11 0.47 15.96
CA LEU A 169 13.24 1.19 15.37
C LEU A 169 13.32 0.79 13.90
N ASN A 170 13.13 1.74 13.01
CA ASN A 170 13.23 1.55 11.57
C ASN A 170 14.25 2.51 10.98
N TYR A 171 14.98 2.04 9.98
CA TYR A 171 15.80 2.88 9.12
C TYR A 171 15.30 2.75 7.69
N GLU A 172 15.06 3.89 7.03
CA GLU A 172 14.61 4.00 5.64
C GLU A 172 15.70 4.64 4.79
N LYS A 173 16.11 3.94 3.75
CA LYS A 173 17.03 4.43 2.72
C LYS A 173 16.29 4.66 1.42
N TYR A 174 16.39 5.86 0.86
CA TYR A 174 15.73 6.26 -0.37
C TYR A 174 16.73 6.42 -1.51
N PHE A 175 16.31 6.04 -2.71
CA PHE A 175 17.03 6.22 -3.96
C PHE A 175 16.07 6.86 -4.97
N TYR A 176 16.48 7.97 -5.58
CA TYR A 176 15.69 8.75 -6.51
C TYR A 176 16.37 8.81 -7.88
N ASP A 177 15.58 8.78 -8.95
CA ASP A 177 16.08 9.11 -10.29
C ASP A 177 16.29 10.62 -10.41
N ASP A 178 15.42 11.44 -9.77
CA ASP A 178 15.57 12.89 -9.66
C ASP A 178 15.30 13.34 -8.22
N ILE A 179 16.37 13.65 -7.49
CA ILE A 179 16.30 14.07 -6.09
C ILE A 179 15.71 15.47 -5.91
N THR A 180 15.65 16.28 -6.97
CA THR A 180 15.10 17.65 -6.88
C THR A 180 13.60 17.64 -6.61
N LEU A 181 12.91 16.57 -6.99
CA LEU A 181 11.49 16.35 -6.73
C LEU A 181 11.21 15.63 -5.41
N ALA A 182 12.25 15.24 -4.67
CA ALA A 182 12.11 14.51 -3.42
C ALA A 182 11.52 15.38 -2.30
N LYS A 183 10.42 14.93 -1.71
CA LYS A 183 9.82 15.59 -0.54
C LYS A 183 10.71 15.42 0.68
N ALA A 184 10.71 16.39 1.59
CA ALA A 184 11.51 16.33 2.83
C ALA A 184 11.18 15.10 3.69
N SER A 185 9.92 14.66 3.71
CA SER A 185 9.45 13.48 4.45
C SER A 185 9.87 12.14 3.83
N GLU A 186 10.33 12.16 2.58
CA GLU A 186 10.69 10.99 1.78
C GLU A 186 12.20 10.94 1.52
N ARG A 187 13.00 11.19 2.56
CA ARG A 187 14.46 11.12 2.56
C ARG A 187 14.94 10.10 3.58
N ASP A 188 16.20 9.76 3.51
CA ASP A 188 16.84 8.85 4.47
C ASP A 188 16.53 9.29 5.90
N LYS A 189 16.02 8.37 6.69
CA LYS A 189 15.63 8.66 8.07
C LYS A 189 15.67 7.44 8.97
N ALA A 190 15.92 7.69 10.24
CA ALA A 190 15.67 6.74 11.32
C ALA A 190 14.37 7.15 12.05
N VAL A 191 13.52 6.18 12.31
CA VAL A 191 12.24 6.38 13.00
C VAL A 191 12.21 5.52 14.24
N VAL A 192 11.95 6.15 15.38
CA VAL A 192 11.72 5.47 16.67
C VAL A 192 10.29 5.74 17.08
N GLU A 193 9.53 4.69 17.33
CA GLU A 193 8.12 4.78 17.72
C GLU A 193 7.88 3.99 19.01
N LEU A 194 7.05 4.53 19.88
CA LEU A 194 6.42 3.83 20.97
C LEU A 194 4.92 3.72 20.67
N VAL A 195 4.44 2.51 20.47
CA VAL A 195 3.02 2.24 20.22
C VAL A 195 2.42 1.58 21.43
N VAL A 196 1.39 2.18 22.02
CA VAL A 196 0.69 1.66 23.20
C VAL A 196 -0.75 1.37 22.82
N HIS A 197 -1.21 0.15 23.12
CA HIS A 197 -2.59 -0.29 22.90
C HIS A 197 -3.36 -0.24 24.23
N PHE A 198 -4.54 0.40 24.20
CA PHE A 198 -5.43 0.55 25.36
C PHE A 198 -6.67 -0.29 25.20
#